data_7f6544b5763c1543f3877ad5baea21cc
#
_entry.id   7f6544b5763c1543f3877ad5baea21cc
#
_cell.length_a   1.000
_cell.length_b   1.000
_cell.length_c   1.000
_cell.angle_alpha   90.00
_cell.angle_beta   90.00
_cell.angle_gamma   90.00
#
_symmetry.space_group_name_H-M   'P 1'
#
loop_
_entity.id
_entity.type
_entity.pdbx_description
1 polymer ?
#
loop_
_entity_poly.entity_id
_entity_poly.type
_entity_poly.pdbx_seq_one_letter_code
_entity_poly.pdbx_strand_id
1 'polypeptide(L)'
;MPEPHSLHPRHVRSRTDHGVLVLTITEPQLFGDKLVHALRQELLEVVAQPGTHKVVLDLQPVKVLSSEAFRPLLSLRRTVQERGGQLVLCNLAPTVAKVLHDTRLITTSRSSGAVFDVQADVAAAVASLAAGEQ
;
A
#
# COMPACT_ATOMS: atom_id res chain seq x y z
N MET A 1 5.00 -27.37 -10.05
CA MET A 1 3.86 -27.21 -10.91
C MET A 1 3.42 -25.75 -10.98
N PRO A 2 3.28 -25.22 -12.16
CA PRO A 2 2.90 -23.82 -12.27
C PRO A 2 1.47 -23.59 -11.78
N GLU A 3 1.31 -22.51 -11.10
CA GLU A 3 0.01 -22.11 -10.63
C GLU A 3 -0.79 -21.51 -11.75
N PRO A 4 -2.10 -21.72 -11.77
CA PRO A 4 -2.90 -21.08 -12.81
C PRO A 4 -2.72 -19.56 -12.82
N HIS A 5 -2.58 -18.96 -11.64
CA HIS A 5 -2.42 -17.52 -11.58
C HIS A 5 -1.05 -17.06 -12.05
N SER A 6 -0.12 -17.98 -12.26
CA SER A 6 1.18 -17.58 -12.81
C SER A 6 1.06 -17.07 -14.24
N LEU A 7 -0.09 -17.26 -14.87
CA LEU A 7 -0.34 -16.69 -16.18
C LEU A 7 -0.61 -15.21 -16.11
N HIS A 8 -0.86 -14.67 -14.92
CA HIS A 8 -1.14 -13.25 -14.76
C HIS A 8 0.08 -12.56 -14.18
N PRO A 9 0.47 -11.42 -14.76
CA PRO A 9 1.57 -10.66 -14.17
C PRO A 9 1.23 -10.29 -12.73
N ARG A 10 2.22 -10.38 -11.88
CA ARG A 10 2.06 -10.02 -10.50
C ARG A 10 2.76 -8.72 -10.23
N HIS A 11 2.02 -7.76 -9.74
CA HIS A 11 2.54 -6.43 -9.45
C HIS A 11 2.67 -6.20 -7.94
N VAL A 12 2.22 -7.17 -7.15
CA VAL A 12 2.24 -7.07 -5.70
C VAL A 12 2.84 -8.35 -5.12
N ARG A 13 3.77 -8.17 -4.20
CA ARG A 13 4.33 -9.28 -3.43
C ARG A 13 3.82 -9.14 -2.01
N SER A 14 3.43 -10.24 -1.38
CA SER A 14 2.88 -10.19 -0.04
C SER A 14 3.63 -11.11 0.90
N ARG A 15 3.70 -10.70 2.16
CA ARG A 15 4.23 -11.54 3.23
C ARG A 15 3.62 -11.07 4.54
N THR A 16 3.73 -11.90 5.58
CA THR A 16 3.24 -11.56 6.90
C THR A 16 4.43 -11.38 7.83
N ASP A 17 4.39 -10.33 8.63
CA ASP A 17 5.45 -10.00 9.57
C ASP A 17 4.80 -9.55 10.86
N HIS A 18 4.99 -10.33 11.94
CA HIS A 18 4.42 -10.02 13.27
C HIS A 18 2.91 -9.75 13.20
N GLY A 19 2.22 -10.56 12.42
CA GLY A 19 0.77 -10.40 12.30
C GLY A 19 0.32 -9.29 11.39
N VAL A 20 1.26 -8.60 10.74
CA VAL A 20 0.97 -7.51 9.82
C VAL A 20 1.19 -8.00 8.40
N LEU A 21 0.22 -7.73 7.53
CA LEU A 21 0.36 -8.07 6.12
C LEU A 21 1.19 -6.99 5.43
N VAL A 22 2.33 -7.37 4.86
CA VAL A 22 3.19 -6.43 4.16
C VAL A 22 3.05 -6.67 2.66
N LEU A 23 2.61 -5.65 1.95
CA LEU A 23 2.45 -5.69 0.51
C LEU A 23 3.50 -4.81 -0.13
N THR A 24 4.24 -5.35 -1.09
CA THR A 24 5.25 -4.59 -1.82
C THR A 24 4.81 -4.49 -3.27
N ILE A 25 4.68 -3.26 -3.76
CA ILE A 25 4.40 -3.05 -5.17
C ILE A 25 5.73 -3.15 -5.92
N THR A 26 5.80 -4.08 -6.87
CA THR A 26 7.07 -4.40 -7.52
C THR A 26 7.37 -3.59 -8.77
N GLU A 27 6.43 -2.73 -9.19
CA GLU A 27 6.59 -1.95 -10.40
C GLU A 27 7.28 -0.62 -10.12
N PRO A 28 8.30 -0.25 -10.89
CA PRO A 28 8.97 1.03 -10.65
C PRO A 28 8.15 2.22 -11.11
N GLN A 29 7.21 2.01 -12.02
CA GLN A 29 6.39 3.09 -12.56
C GLN A 29 4.93 2.69 -12.47
N LEU A 30 4.15 3.53 -11.82
CA LEU A 30 2.72 3.26 -11.66
C LEU A 30 1.93 4.26 -12.48
N PHE A 31 1.71 3.92 -13.74
CA PHE A 31 0.82 4.68 -14.60
C PHE A 31 0.36 3.78 -15.73
N GLY A 32 -0.70 4.22 -16.41
CA GLY A 32 -1.32 3.43 -17.46
C GLY A 32 -2.52 2.66 -16.94
N ASP A 33 -3.60 2.72 -17.68
CA ASP A 33 -4.88 2.16 -17.24
C ASP A 33 -4.80 0.67 -16.93
N LYS A 34 -4.10 -0.08 -17.77
CA LYS A 34 -4.02 -1.53 -17.57
C LYS A 34 -3.30 -1.88 -16.29
N LEU A 35 -2.15 -1.23 -16.06
CA LEU A 35 -1.38 -1.52 -14.86
C LEU A 35 -2.13 -1.09 -13.61
N VAL A 36 -2.69 0.10 -13.65
CA VAL A 36 -3.41 0.63 -12.49
C VAL A 36 -4.60 -0.25 -12.15
N HIS A 37 -5.33 -0.71 -13.16
CA HIS A 37 -6.48 -1.59 -12.93
C HIS A 37 -6.05 -2.94 -12.36
N ALA A 38 -5.00 -3.53 -12.92
CA ALA A 38 -4.51 -4.82 -12.43
C ALA A 38 -4.00 -4.70 -11.01
N LEU A 39 -3.29 -3.61 -10.72
CA LEU A 39 -2.78 -3.36 -9.37
C LEU A 39 -3.92 -3.28 -8.37
N ARG A 40 -4.97 -2.55 -8.71
CA ARG A 40 -6.12 -2.43 -7.83
C ARG A 40 -6.71 -3.78 -7.50
N GLN A 41 -6.89 -4.62 -8.53
CA GLN A 41 -7.46 -5.94 -8.31
C GLN A 41 -6.57 -6.80 -7.43
N GLU A 42 -5.27 -6.79 -7.66
CA GLU A 42 -4.35 -7.58 -6.85
C GLU A 42 -4.36 -7.14 -5.39
N LEU A 43 -4.33 -5.84 -5.16
CA LEU A 43 -4.35 -5.32 -3.79
C LEU A 43 -5.63 -5.72 -3.07
N LEU A 44 -6.76 -5.59 -3.73
CA LEU A 44 -8.04 -5.90 -3.09
C LEU A 44 -8.19 -7.39 -2.83
N GLU A 45 -7.67 -8.22 -3.73
CA GLU A 45 -7.73 -9.67 -3.52
C GLU A 45 -6.91 -10.09 -2.30
N VAL A 46 -5.73 -9.50 -2.14
CA VAL A 46 -4.88 -9.90 -1.04
C VAL A 46 -5.48 -9.49 0.30
N VAL A 47 -6.06 -8.29 0.39
CA VAL A 47 -6.62 -7.84 1.66
C VAL A 47 -8.01 -8.43 1.92
N ALA A 48 -8.57 -9.13 0.94
CA ALA A 48 -9.85 -9.81 1.16
C ALA A 48 -9.73 -11.03 2.06
N GLN A 49 -8.51 -11.46 2.36
CA GLN A 49 -8.28 -12.61 3.22
C GLN A 49 -8.85 -12.37 4.61
N PRO A 50 -9.48 -13.39 5.22
CA PRO A 50 -10.00 -13.25 6.58
C PRO A 50 -8.87 -12.91 7.56
N GLY A 51 -9.17 -12.07 8.52
CA GLY A 51 -8.20 -11.72 9.55
C GLY A 51 -7.20 -10.64 9.15
N THR A 52 -7.36 -10.06 7.97
CA THR A 52 -6.45 -9.01 7.52
C THR A 52 -6.92 -7.67 8.07
N HIS A 53 -6.22 -7.18 9.09
CA HIS A 53 -6.57 -5.91 9.73
C HIS A 53 -5.44 -4.89 9.68
N LYS A 54 -4.21 -5.34 9.69
CA LYS A 54 -3.06 -4.44 9.71
C LYS A 54 -2.26 -4.65 8.44
N VAL A 55 -2.14 -3.60 7.66
CA VAL A 55 -1.53 -3.69 6.33
C VAL A 55 -0.48 -2.61 6.17
N VAL A 56 0.69 -3.02 5.70
CA VAL A 56 1.76 -2.10 5.30
C VAL A 56 1.88 -2.18 3.80
N LEU A 57 1.90 -1.03 3.14
CA LEU A 57 2.15 -0.98 1.71
C LEU A 57 3.55 -0.42 1.50
N ASP A 58 4.45 -1.27 1.05
CA ASP A 58 5.85 -0.93 0.81
C ASP A 58 6.00 -0.47 -0.63
N LEU A 59 6.39 0.78 -0.79
CA LEU A 59 6.53 1.39 -2.11
C LEU A 59 7.99 1.56 -2.51
N GLN A 60 8.89 0.79 -1.90
CA GLN A 60 10.32 0.92 -2.18
C GLN A 60 10.66 0.81 -3.67
N PRO A 61 10.11 -0.16 -4.42
CA PRO A 61 10.43 -0.26 -5.84
C PRO A 61 9.85 0.88 -6.69
N VAL A 62 8.83 1.56 -6.18
CA VAL A 62 8.12 2.56 -6.97
C VAL A 62 8.91 3.85 -7.02
N LYS A 63 9.24 4.30 -8.22
CA LYS A 63 10.01 5.53 -8.42
C LYS A 63 9.15 6.67 -8.90
N VAL A 64 8.10 6.35 -9.65
CA VAL A 64 7.23 7.35 -10.25
C VAL A 64 5.81 6.82 -10.22
N LEU A 65 4.85 7.69 -9.93
CA LEU A 65 3.45 7.31 -10.07
C LEU A 65 2.66 8.50 -10.61
N SER A 66 1.61 8.19 -11.34
CA SER A 66 0.69 9.20 -11.86
C SER A 66 -0.48 9.36 -10.91
N SER A 67 -1.26 10.41 -11.13
CA SER A 67 -2.43 10.64 -10.29
C SER A 67 -3.46 9.51 -10.41
N GLU A 68 -3.51 8.82 -11.55
CA GLU A 68 -4.45 7.72 -11.68
C GLU A 68 -4.09 6.55 -10.76
N ALA A 69 -2.82 6.44 -10.37
CA ALA A 69 -2.40 5.40 -9.45
C ALA A 69 -2.92 5.62 -8.02
N PHE A 70 -3.44 6.81 -7.73
CA PHE A 70 -4.04 7.05 -6.42
C PHE A 70 -5.28 6.21 -6.21
N ARG A 71 -6.01 5.88 -7.28
CA ARG A 71 -7.25 5.13 -7.16
C ARG A 71 -7.06 3.78 -6.47
N PRO A 72 -6.12 2.95 -6.91
CA PRO A 72 -5.91 1.69 -6.20
C PRO A 72 -5.46 1.88 -4.76
N LEU A 73 -4.67 2.91 -4.48
CA LEU A 73 -4.23 3.17 -3.11
C LEU A 73 -5.41 3.58 -2.24
N LEU A 74 -6.28 4.43 -2.75
CA LEU A 74 -7.46 4.86 -2.02
C LEU A 74 -8.45 3.72 -1.84
N SER A 75 -8.60 2.88 -2.86
CA SER A 75 -9.45 1.70 -2.75
C SER A 75 -8.94 0.75 -1.68
N LEU A 76 -7.63 0.54 -1.63
CA LEU A 76 -7.03 -0.31 -0.62
C LEU A 76 -7.30 0.24 0.79
N ARG A 77 -7.06 1.54 0.97
CA ARG A 77 -7.30 2.17 2.25
C ARG A 77 -8.75 1.99 2.69
N ARG A 78 -9.67 2.25 1.78
CA ARG A 78 -11.08 2.14 2.10
C ARG A 78 -11.45 0.72 2.50
N THR A 79 -10.98 -0.26 1.74
CA THR A 79 -11.29 -1.65 2.02
C THR A 79 -10.75 -2.06 3.39
N VAL A 80 -9.52 -1.68 3.69
CA VAL A 80 -8.92 -2.00 4.99
C VAL A 80 -9.70 -1.35 6.12
N GLN A 81 -10.09 -0.10 5.95
CA GLN A 81 -10.84 0.61 6.99
C GLN A 81 -12.22 0.04 7.20
N GLU A 82 -12.87 -0.42 6.13
CA GLU A 82 -14.19 -1.02 6.26
C GLU A 82 -14.14 -2.31 7.07
N ARG A 83 -12.98 -2.91 7.18
CA ARG A 83 -12.78 -4.11 7.97
C ARG A 83 -12.29 -3.80 9.38
N GLY A 84 -12.25 -2.51 9.74
CA GLY A 84 -11.76 -2.10 11.04
C GLY A 84 -10.25 -2.12 11.14
N GLY A 85 -9.55 -2.13 10.02
CA GLY A 85 -8.10 -2.22 10.01
C GLY A 85 -7.40 -0.90 9.81
N GLN A 86 -6.09 -0.97 9.65
CA GLN A 86 -5.22 0.18 9.45
C GLN A 86 -4.25 -0.09 8.33
N LEU A 87 -3.99 0.94 7.54
CA LEU A 87 -3.04 0.88 6.44
C LEU A 87 -1.95 1.92 6.64
N VAL A 88 -0.69 1.52 6.49
CA VAL A 88 0.45 2.42 6.59
C VAL A 88 1.29 2.28 5.33
N LEU A 89 1.70 3.40 4.75
CA LEU A 89 2.63 3.41 3.62
C LEU A 89 4.06 3.57 4.13
N CYS A 90 5.02 3.01 3.40
CA CYS A 90 6.42 3.16 3.78
C CYS A 90 7.34 3.14 2.56
N ASN A 91 8.57 3.56 2.78
CA ASN A 91 9.62 3.56 1.75
C ASN A 91 9.23 4.39 0.52
N LEU A 92 8.69 5.58 0.75
CA LEU A 92 8.32 6.46 -0.35
C LEU A 92 9.56 7.10 -0.94
N ALA A 93 9.77 6.92 -2.24
CA ALA A 93 10.81 7.68 -2.93
C ALA A 93 10.45 9.16 -2.86
N PRO A 94 11.46 10.05 -2.89
CA PRO A 94 11.17 11.50 -2.79
C PRO A 94 10.16 11.99 -3.82
N THR A 95 10.24 11.49 -5.06
CA THR A 95 9.29 11.89 -6.09
C THR A 95 7.88 11.41 -5.77
N VAL A 96 7.76 10.21 -5.22
CA VAL A 96 6.47 9.66 -4.84
C VAL A 96 5.90 10.42 -3.66
N ALA A 97 6.73 10.66 -2.65
CA ALA A 97 6.30 11.41 -1.47
C ALA A 97 5.82 12.81 -1.85
N LYS A 98 6.53 13.46 -2.78
CA LYS A 98 6.17 14.79 -3.21
C LYS A 98 4.80 14.81 -3.87
N VAL A 99 4.53 13.85 -4.75
CA VAL A 99 3.23 13.79 -5.42
C VAL A 99 2.11 13.57 -4.41
N LEU A 100 2.31 12.65 -3.48
CA LEU A 100 1.31 12.37 -2.46
C LEU A 100 1.12 13.58 -1.54
N HIS A 101 2.19 14.26 -1.21
CA HIS A 101 2.13 15.45 -0.38
C HIS A 101 1.39 16.59 -1.10
N ASP A 102 1.73 16.82 -2.37
CA ASP A 102 1.12 17.89 -3.14
C ASP A 102 -0.38 17.69 -3.34
N THR A 103 -0.83 16.44 -3.34
CA THR A 103 -2.26 16.13 -3.46
C THR A 103 -2.92 15.99 -2.11
N ARG A 104 -2.19 16.25 -1.03
CA ARG A 104 -2.69 16.21 0.35
C ARG A 104 -3.10 14.84 0.82
N LEU A 105 -2.58 13.80 0.17
CA LEU A 105 -2.82 12.44 0.63
C LEU A 105 -1.93 12.07 1.80
N ILE A 106 -0.78 12.73 1.92
CA ILE A 106 0.07 12.58 3.11
C ILE A 106 0.49 13.97 3.57
N THR A 107 1.01 14.03 4.79
CA THR A 107 1.53 15.28 5.31
C THR A 107 2.79 14.99 6.11
N THR A 108 3.66 15.99 6.19
CA THR A 108 4.85 15.89 7.02
C THR A 108 4.53 16.21 8.47
N SER A 109 3.37 16.75 8.72
CA SER A 109 2.92 17.11 10.05
C SER A 109 1.97 16.05 10.58
N ARG A 110 1.99 15.85 11.89
CA ARG A 110 1.06 14.91 12.50
C ARG A 110 -0.33 15.51 12.68
N SER A 111 -0.45 16.78 12.43
CA SER A 111 -1.76 17.39 12.48
C SER A 111 -2.60 16.70 11.42
N SER A 112 -3.70 16.26 11.77
CA SER A 112 -4.53 15.40 10.96
C SER A 112 -4.91 16.02 9.64
N GLY A 113 -5.56 15.25 8.83
CA GLY A 113 -5.99 15.67 7.50
C GLY A 113 -5.34 14.83 6.43
N ALA A 114 -4.26 14.14 6.75
CA ALA A 114 -3.65 13.25 5.79
C ALA A 114 -4.52 12.02 5.61
N VAL A 115 -4.63 11.58 4.36
CA VAL A 115 -5.41 10.39 4.04
C VAL A 115 -4.63 9.13 4.42
N PHE A 116 -3.30 9.15 4.24
CA PHE A 116 -2.46 8.01 4.53
C PHE A 116 -1.48 8.28 5.66
N ASP A 117 -1.30 7.28 6.50
CA ASP A 117 -0.20 7.28 7.47
C ASP A 117 1.06 6.77 6.78
N VAL A 118 2.20 7.36 7.12
CA VAL A 118 3.46 7.04 6.47
C VAL A 118 4.53 6.79 7.52
N GLN A 119 5.34 5.76 7.29
CA GLN A 119 6.52 5.48 8.10
C GLN A 119 7.74 5.37 7.19
N ALA A 120 8.92 5.41 7.77
CA ALA A 120 10.15 5.45 6.98
C ALA A 120 10.38 4.14 6.22
N ASP A 121 10.16 3.02 6.87
CA ASP A 121 10.43 1.72 6.27
C ASP A 121 9.49 0.67 6.82
N VAL A 122 9.63 -0.56 6.32
CA VAL A 122 8.73 -1.65 6.73
C VAL A 122 8.84 -1.91 8.22
N ALA A 123 10.04 -1.91 8.79
CA ALA A 123 10.19 -2.19 10.20
C ALA A 123 9.46 -1.16 11.05
N ALA A 124 9.60 0.12 10.71
CA ALA A 124 8.91 1.19 11.43
C ALA A 124 7.40 1.07 11.28
N ALA A 125 6.94 0.72 10.07
CA ALA A 125 5.52 0.59 9.80
C ALA A 125 4.92 -0.57 10.60
N VAL A 126 5.58 -1.72 10.59
CA VAL A 126 5.11 -2.87 11.36
C VAL A 126 5.07 -2.55 12.84
N ALA A 127 6.12 -1.89 13.33
CA ALA A 127 6.18 -1.53 14.75
C ALA A 127 5.04 -0.58 15.14
N SER A 128 4.72 0.38 14.26
CA SER A 128 3.66 1.33 14.58
C SER A 128 2.30 0.64 14.64
N LEU A 129 2.06 -0.34 13.80
CA LEU A 129 0.81 -1.08 13.82
C LEU A 129 0.74 -2.03 15.00
N ALA A 130 1.84 -2.68 15.32
CA ALA A 130 1.88 -3.58 16.47
C ALA A 130 1.67 -2.81 17.76
N ALA A 131 2.30 -1.62 17.88
CA ALA A 131 2.15 -0.80 19.07
C ALA A 131 0.71 -0.31 19.24
N GLY A 132 0.03 -0.04 18.12
CA GLY A 132 -1.33 0.45 18.19
C GLY A 132 -2.34 -0.60 18.60
N GLU A 133 -1.88 -1.80 18.82
CA GLU A 133 -2.79 -2.90 19.11
C GLU A 133 -3.11 -3.05 20.59
N GLN A 134 -2.71 -2.18 21.39
CA GLN A 134 -2.88 -2.26 22.83
C GLN A 134 -4.28 -2.69 23.25
#